data_7a0bbf464e4aec2260fa2c146c6d8495
#
_entry.id   7a0bbf464e4aec2260fa2c146c6d8495
#
_cell.length_a   1.000
_cell.length_b   1.000
_cell.length_c   1.000
_cell.angle_alpha   90.00
_cell.angle_beta   90.00
_cell.angle_gamma   90.00
#
_symmetry.space_group_name_H-M   'P 1'
#
loop_
_entity.id
_entity.type
_entity.pdbx_description
1 polymer ?
#
loop_
_entity_poly.entity_id
_entity_poly.type
_entity_poly.pdbx_seq_one_letter_code
_entity_poly.pdbx_strand_id
1 'polypeptide(L)'
;MRTLSIDIETYSDVDLSKCGVYKYASSPAFEVLLFGYAADGGDVRVVDLACGEQIPEEVISALSDTSVPKWAFNAMFERVCLSNFLGEWLEPEGWHCTMVWSATLGLPLSLESAGAALGLEK
;
A
#
# COMPACT_ATOMS: atom_id res chain seq x y z
N MET A 1 4.00 15.44 8.75
CA MET A 1 3.47 14.06 8.87
C MET A 1 4.54 13.16 9.48
N ARG A 2 4.19 12.43 10.52
CA ARG A 2 5.15 11.57 11.24
C ARG A 2 5.13 10.13 10.74
N THR A 3 3.97 9.65 10.30
CA THR A 3 3.81 8.28 9.82
C THR A 3 2.62 8.18 8.90
N LEU A 4 2.63 7.20 8.00
CA LEU A 4 1.57 6.99 7.02
C LEU A 4 1.28 5.50 6.90
N SER A 5 0.04 5.10 7.14
CA SER A 5 -0.44 3.74 6.90
C SER A 5 -1.23 3.73 5.61
N ILE A 6 -1.03 2.71 4.78
CA ILE A 6 -1.51 2.67 3.40
C ILE A 6 -2.14 1.31 3.09
N ASP A 7 -3.24 1.34 2.34
CA ASP A 7 -3.85 0.18 1.72
C ASP A 7 -4.41 0.59 0.37
N ILE A 8 -4.20 -0.21 -0.68
CA ILE A 8 -4.65 0.13 -2.03
C ILE A 8 -5.48 -1.00 -2.62
N GLU A 9 -6.39 -0.64 -3.52
CA GLU A 9 -7.09 -1.58 -4.39
C GLU A 9 -6.67 -1.29 -5.83
N THR A 10 -6.33 -2.33 -6.57
CA THR A 10 -5.75 -2.21 -7.90
C THR A 10 -6.42 -3.15 -8.89
N TYR A 11 -6.19 -2.88 -10.19
CA TYR A 11 -6.53 -3.78 -11.29
C TYR A 11 -5.34 -3.90 -12.23
N SER A 12 -5.15 -5.09 -12.78
CA SER A 12 -4.25 -5.35 -13.89
C SER A 12 -4.73 -6.58 -14.65
N ASP A 13 -4.42 -6.65 -15.93
CA ASP A 13 -4.68 -7.83 -16.78
C ASP A 13 -3.64 -8.93 -16.60
N VAL A 14 -2.60 -8.67 -15.78
CA VAL A 14 -1.53 -9.62 -15.48
C VAL A 14 -1.87 -10.41 -14.22
N ASP A 15 -1.62 -11.72 -14.24
CA ASP A 15 -1.82 -12.58 -13.08
C ASP A 15 -0.69 -12.37 -12.06
N LEU A 16 -1.02 -11.72 -10.96
CA LEU A 16 -0.06 -11.38 -9.89
C LEU A 16 0.63 -12.63 -9.33
N SER A 17 -0.13 -13.71 -9.13
CA SER A 17 0.41 -14.93 -8.52
C SER A 17 1.41 -15.67 -9.42
N LYS A 18 1.28 -15.50 -10.73
CA LYS A 18 2.17 -16.15 -11.73
C LYS A 18 3.33 -15.27 -12.16
N CYS A 19 3.11 -13.96 -12.25
CA CYS A 19 4.06 -13.04 -12.88
C CYS A 19 4.77 -12.12 -11.89
N GLY A 20 4.24 -11.96 -10.67
CA GLY A 20 4.80 -11.07 -9.67
C GLY A 20 4.39 -9.61 -9.85
N VAL A 21 4.68 -8.81 -8.83
CA VAL A 21 4.18 -7.42 -8.74
C VAL A 21 4.80 -6.50 -9.81
N TYR A 22 6.05 -6.71 -10.19
CA TYR A 22 6.70 -5.84 -11.18
C TYR A 22 6.00 -5.90 -12.53
N LYS A 23 5.69 -7.09 -13.03
CA LYS A 23 4.94 -7.27 -14.28
C LYS A 23 3.50 -6.82 -14.13
N TYR A 24 2.88 -7.10 -12.99
CA TYR A 24 1.52 -6.70 -12.68
C TYR A 24 1.35 -5.18 -12.78
N ALA A 25 2.23 -4.43 -12.12
CA ALA A 25 2.15 -2.97 -12.05
C ALA A 25 2.66 -2.27 -13.31
N SER A 26 3.47 -2.94 -14.14
CA SER A 26 3.99 -2.34 -15.37
C SER A 26 3.10 -2.54 -16.58
N SER A 27 2.01 -3.29 -16.46
CA SER A 27 1.05 -3.47 -17.55
C SER A 27 0.40 -2.16 -17.94
N PRO A 28 0.17 -1.90 -19.24
CA PRO A 28 -0.60 -0.72 -19.69
C PRO A 28 -2.02 -0.68 -19.13
N ALA A 29 -2.59 -1.81 -18.74
CA ALA A 29 -3.93 -1.90 -18.14
C ALA A 29 -3.93 -1.75 -16.62
N PHE A 30 -2.77 -1.58 -16.00
CA PHE A 30 -2.67 -1.43 -14.55
C PHE A 30 -3.32 -0.12 -14.08
N GLU A 31 -4.13 -0.22 -13.03
CA GLU A 31 -4.76 0.94 -12.41
C GLU A 31 -4.75 0.81 -10.88
N VAL A 32 -4.54 1.91 -10.20
CA VAL A 32 -4.86 2.03 -8.78
C VAL A 32 -6.27 2.60 -8.68
N LEU A 33 -7.19 1.82 -8.11
CA LEU A 33 -8.62 2.16 -8.06
C LEU A 33 -8.95 2.95 -6.80
N LEU A 34 -8.46 2.49 -5.65
CA LEU A 34 -8.69 3.11 -4.35
C LEU A 34 -7.36 3.26 -3.61
N PHE A 35 -7.19 4.38 -2.94
CA PHE A 35 -6.05 4.64 -2.08
C PHE A 35 -6.55 4.97 -0.68
N GLY A 36 -6.38 4.02 0.24
CA GLY A 36 -6.73 4.20 1.64
C GLY A 36 -5.50 4.59 2.46
N TYR A 37 -5.64 5.54 3.37
CA TYR A 37 -4.53 5.96 4.20
C TYR A 37 -4.99 6.50 5.55
N ALA A 38 -4.08 6.44 6.51
CA ALA A 38 -4.23 7.10 7.80
C ALA A 38 -2.90 7.80 8.11
N ALA A 39 -2.96 9.09 8.36
CA ALA A 39 -1.80 9.90 8.72
C ALA A 39 -1.71 10.03 10.24
N ASP A 40 -0.51 9.79 10.79
CA ASP A 40 -0.21 10.00 12.21
C ASP A 40 -1.16 9.24 13.16
N GLY A 41 -1.62 8.05 12.74
CA GLY A 41 -2.55 7.25 13.52
C GLY A 41 -3.96 7.81 13.60
N GLY A 42 -4.30 8.77 12.74
CA GLY A 42 -5.62 9.40 12.70
C GLY A 42 -6.67 8.55 11.96
N ASP A 43 -7.75 9.21 11.56
CA ASP A 43 -8.85 8.56 10.87
C ASP A 43 -8.43 8.03 9.49
N VAL A 44 -8.99 6.89 9.11
CA VAL A 44 -8.78 6.32 7.78
C VAL A 44 -9.55 7.15 6.76
N ARG A 45 -8.87 7.54 5.69
CA ARG A 45 -9.46 8.23 4.54
C ARG A 45 -9.27 7.38 3.30
N VAL A 46 -10.24 7.43 2.39
CA VAL A 46 -10.18 6.70 1.12
C VAL A 46 -10.33 7.68 -0.01
N VAL A 47 -9.40 7.62 -0.97
CA VAL A 47 -9.43 8.39 -2.21
C VAL A 47 -9.90 7.46 -3.33
N ASP A 48 -10.99 7.81 -3.98
CA ASP A 48 -11.56 7.05 -5.09
C ASP A 48 -10.95 7.54 -6.41
N LEU A 49 -9.81 6.96 -6.77
CA LEU A 49 -9.07 7.33 -7.98
C LEU A 49 -9.84 6.92 -9.24
N ALA A 50 -10.62 5.85 -9.18
CA ALA A 50 -11.44 5.42 -10.32
C ALA A 50 -12.54 6.44 -10.65
N CYS A 51 -13.03 7.20 -9.67
CA CYS A 51 -14.02 8.26 -9.86
C CYS A 51 -13.40 9.64 -10.09
N GLY A 52 -12.09 9.74 -10.20
CA GLY A 52 -11.39 11.00 -10.49
C GLY A 52 -10.95 11.80 -9.29
N GLU A 53 -11.09 11.27 -8.07
CA GLU A 53 -10.54 11.91 -6.88
C GLU A 53 -9.01 11.87 -6.93
N GLN A 54 -8.38 12.81 -6.24
CA GLN A 54 -6.92 12.93 -6.24
C GLN A 54 -6.36 12.75 -4.83
N ILE A 55 -5.20 12.11 -4.75
CA ILE A 55 -4.45 11.98 -3.48
C ILE A 55 -3.93 13.38 -3.10
N PRO A 56 -4.12 13.81 -1.84
CA PRO A 56 -3.58 15.10 -1.38
C PRO A 56 -2.07 15.21 -1.60
N GLU A 57 -1.59 16.38 -1.98
CA GLU A 57 -0.17 16.59 -2.27
C GLU A 57 0.74 16.28 -1.08
N GLU A 58 0.30 16.57 0.14
CA GLU A 58 1.08 16.25 1.34
C GLU A 58 1.29 14.75 1.52
N VAL A 59 0.31 13.93 1.09
CA VAL A 59 0.41 12.47 1.12
C VAL A 59 1.35 11.99 0.01
N ILE A 60 1.25 12.55 -1.18
CA ILE A 60 2.17 12.23 -2.28
C ILE A 60 3.60 12.56 -1.88
N SER A 61 3.83 13.71 -1.28
CA SER A 61 5.16 14.10 -0.79
C SER A 61 5.68 13.12 0.26
N ALA A 62 4.82 12.67 1.16
CA ALA A 62 5.19 11.69 2.19
C ALA A 62 5.56 10.33 1.59
N LEU A 63 4.93 9.93 0.48
CA LEU A 63 5.27 8.67 -0.21
C LEU A 63 6.71 8.67 -0.70
N SER A 64 7.21 9.81 -1.19
CA SER A 64 8.58 9.96 -1.71
C SER A 64 9.59 10.30 -0.61
N ASP A 65 9.14 10.72 0.56
CA ASP A 65 10.01 11.15 1.66
C ASP A 65 10.46 9.94 2.48
N THR A 66 11.74 9.58 2.35
CA THR A 66 12.32 8.42 3.05
C THR A 66 12.35 8.59 4.57
N SER A 67 12.22 9.83 5.08
CA SER A 67 12.18 10.09 6.52
C SER A 67 10.79 9.86 7.14
N VAL A 68 9.75 9.74 6.32
CA VAL A 68 8.40 9.43 6.79
C VAL A 68 8.19 7.92 6.76
N PRO A 69 8.02 7.26 7.92
CA PRO A 69 7.71 5.84 7.95
C PRO A 69 6.35 5.55 7.29
N LYS A 70 6.35 4.60 6.35
CA LYS A 70 5.15 4.14 5.66
C LYS A 70 4.92 2.69 6.02
N TRP A 71 3.69 2.37 6.40
CA TRP A 71 3.30 1.02 6.83
C TRP A 71 2.23 0.48 5.89
N ALA A 72 2.41 -0.74 5.43
CA ALA A 72 1.41 -1.45 4.63
C ALA A 72 1.52 -2.95 4.89
N PHE A 73 0.39 -3.65 4.75
CA PHE A 73 0.39 -5.11 4.82
C PHE A 73 0.78 -5.66 3.44
N ASN A 74 1.99 -6.16 3.30
CA ASN A 74 2.70 -6.46 2.04
C ASN A 74 3.21 -5.18 1.36
N ALA A 75 4.07 -4.45 2.06
CA ALA A 75 4.53 -3.11 1.68
C ALA A 75 5.24 -3.06 0.32
N MET A 76 5.91 -4.13 -0.11
CA MET A 76 6.53 -4.19 -1.43
C MET A 76 5.49 -4.04 -2.54
N PHE A 77 4.30 -4.65 -2.39
CA PHE A 77 3.22 -4.52 -3.35
C PHE A 77 2.78 -3.07 -3.49
N GLU A 78 2.47 -2.41 -2.38
CA GLU A 78 2.06 -1.01 -2.39
C GLU A 78 3.13 -0.11 -2.98
N ARG A 79 4.39 -0.31 -2.57
CA ARG A 79 5.52 0.51 -3.04
C ARG A 79 5.71 0.41 -4.55
N VAL A 80 5.72 -0.80 -5.09
CA VAL A 80 5.90 -1.02 -6.54
C VAL A 80 4.71 -0.48 -7.33
N CYS A 81 3.49 -0.76 -6.88
CA CYS A 81 2.27 -0.26 -7.53
C CYS A 81 2.22 1.26 -7.54
N LEU A 82 2.51 1.90 -6.41
CA LEU A 82 2.50 3.36 -6.30
C LEU A 82 3.64 4.00 -7.08
N SER A 83 4.80 3.34 -7.19
CA SER A 83 5.90 3.81 -8.05
C SER A 83 5.45 3.91 -9.50
N ASN A 84 4.77 2.89 -10.02
CA ASN A 84 4.23 2.91 -11.37
C ASN A 84 3.12 3.95 -11.53
N PHE A 85 2.24 4.06 -10.55
CA PHE A 85 1.15 5.03 -10.58
C PHE A 85 1.66 6.48 -10.62
N LEU A 86 2.68 6.78 -9.81
CA LEU A 86 3.27 8.14 -9.74
C LEU A 86 4.25 8.42 -10.87
N GLY A 87 4.73 7.40 -11.57
CA GLY A 87 5.79 7.55 -12.57
C GLY A 87 7.14 7.87 -11.96
N GLU A 88 7.37 7.50 -10.69
CA GLU A 88 8.55 7.81 -9.92
C GLU A 88 8.90 6.59 -9.05
N TRP A 89 10.15 6.15 -9.06
CA TRP A 89 10.57 5.05 -8.21
C TRP A 89 10.60 5.48 -6.75
N LEU A 90 9.81 4.79 -5.92
CA LEU A 90 9.79 5.02 -4.48
C LEU A 90 10.83 4.13 -3.81
N GLU A 91 11.81 4.74 -3.15
CA GLU A 91 12.89 4.02 -2.49
C GLU A 91 12.33 3.19 -1.32
N PRO A 92 12.94 2.00 -1.04
CA PRO A 92 12.44 1.14 0.02
C PRO A 92 12.65 1.68 1.44
N GLU A 93 13.54 2.64 1.63
CA GLU A 93 13.78 3.25 2.94
C GLU A 93 12.50 3.89 3.48
N GLY A 94 12.22 3.62 4.74
CA GLY A 94 11.01 4.12 5.40
C GLY A 94 9.76 3.29 5.17
N TRP A 95 9.81 2.28 4.29
CA TRP A 95 8.69 1.36 4.09
C TRP A 95 8.79 0.18 5.04
N HIS A 96 7.72 -0.08 5.78
CA HIS A 96 7.61 -1.17 6.77
C HIS A 96 6.44 -2.07 6.42
N CYS A 97 6.68 -3.38 6.48
CA CYS A 97 5.68 -4.38 6.09
C CYS A 97 5.07 -5.02 7.33
N THR A 98 3.78 -4.75 7.58
CA THR A 98 3.07 -5.36 8.70
C THR A 98 2.85 -6.86 8.51
N MET A 99 2.87 -7.37 7.27
CA MET A 99 2.83 -8.81 6.99
C MET A 99 4.10 -9.49 7.52
N VAL A 100 5.27 -8.90 7.31
CA VAL A 100 6.54 -9.41 7.84
C VAL A 100 6.54 -9.34 9.37
N TRP A 101 6.00 -8.27 9.92
CA TRP A 101 5.85 -8.10 11.35
C TRP A 101 4.92 -9.17 11.94
N SER A 102 3.80 -9.44 11.26
CA SER A 102 2.87 -10.52 11.60
C SER A 102 3.58 -11.86 11.67
N ALA A 103 4.39 -12.20 10.66
CA ALA A 103 5.18 -13.42 10.63
C ALA A 103 6.17 -13.51 11.81
N THR A 104 6.84 -12.41 12.13
CA THR A 104 7.79 -12.32 13.26
C THR A 104 7.10 -12.58 14.60
N LEU A 105 5.85 -12.16 14.75
CA LEU A 105 5.05 -12.35 15.96
C LEU A 105 4.29 -13.69 15.97
N GLY A 106 4.48 -14.54 14.97
CA GLY A 106 3.77 -15.82 14.87
C GLY A 106 2.32 -15.70 14.47
N LEU A 107 1.91 -14.55 13.91
CA LEU A 107 0.56 -14.32 13.41
C LEU A 107 0.42 -14.79 11.97
N PRO A 108 -0.83 -15.02 11.49
CA PRO A 108 -1.06 -15.41 10.09
C PRO A 108 -0.56 -14.37 9.09
N LEU A 109 -0.26 -14.82 7.85
CA LEU A 109 0.30 -13.99 6.78
C LEU A 109 -0.76 -13.31 5.91
N SER A 110 -2.04 -13.53 6.13
CA SER A 110 -3.10 -12.76 5.46
C SER A 110 -3.66 -11.71 6.40
N LEU A 111 -4.02 -10.56 5.86
CA LEU A 111 -4.58 -9.47 6.67
C LEU A 111 -5.87 -9.90 7.38
N GLU A 112 -6.74 -10.62 6.68
CA GLU A 112 -7.97 -11.15 7.23
C GLU A 112 -7.71 -12.09 8.42
N SER A 113 -6.81 -13.06 8.24
CA SER A 113 -6.49 -14.04 9.28
C SER A 113 -5.74 -13.41 10.47
N ALA A 114 -4.82 -12.47 10.21
CA ALA A 114 -4.13 -11.74 11.26
C ALA A 114 -5.12 -10.90 12.07
N GLY A 115 -6.05 -10.22 11.40
CA GLY A 115 -7.11 -9.45 12.04
C GLY A 115 -8.00 -10.35 12.91
N ALA A 116 -8.40 -11.52 12.40
CA ALA A 116 -9.21 -12.47 13.16
C ALA A 116 -8.46 -12.98 14.40
N ALA A 117 -7.17 -13.28 14.29
CA ALA A 117 -6.34 -13.72 15.41
C ALA A 117 -6.22 -12.64 16.50
N LEU A 118 -6.29 -11.36 16.13
CA LEU A 118 -6.25 -10.22 17.04
C LEU A 118 -7.64 -9.78 17.51
N GLY A 119 -8.71 -10.46 17.08
CA GLY A 119 -10.08 -10.12 17.44
C GLY A 119 -10.65 -8.92 16.68
N LEU A 120 -10.07 -8.59 15.52
CA LEU A 120 -10.49 -7.48 14.67
C LEU A 120 -11.25 -7.98 13.45
N GLU A 121 -12.16 -7.16 12.93
CA GLU A 121 -12.83 -7.40 11.64
C GLU A 121 -12.15 -6.58 10.54
N LYS A 122 -12.07 -7.18 9.37
CA LYS A 122 -11.56 -6.49 8.20
C LYS A 122 -12.68 -5.69 7.52
#